data_822b6ecc469e828100bc0b1a6f6b23d5
#
_entry.id   822b6ecc469e828100bc0b1a6f6b23d5
#
_cell.length_a   1.000
_cell.length_b   1.000
_cell.length_c   1.000
_cell.angle_alpha   90.00
_cell.angle_beta   90.00
_cell.angle_gamma   90.00
#
_symmetry.space_group_name_H-M   'P 1'
#
loop_
_entity.id
_entity.type
_entity.pdbx_description
1 polymer ?
#
loop_
_entity_poly.entity_id
_entity_poly.type
_entity_poly.pdbx_seq_one_letter_code
_entity_poly.pdbx_strand_id
1 'polypeptide(L)'
;MSNKRNRPVKNTPGGAFLFPRKPASALPFPRGCGMLTGERMIHMAKLYFKYGAMGSSKSAQALITKFNYEELGMRVWLIKPSVDTRDGKSVIRSRIGLHQQADAVPPEADLCALYRGMEKTDVIIADECQFFTPEQIDQLRTLVDEDNVPVLCFGLRTDFLTHLFPGSARLFEVADSITEIKTVCACGAKAIVNARIDGQGRVVTAGEQVFLGGNDAYIAMCHRCWKKAVREHKTVRRP
;
A
#
# COMPACT_ATOMS: atom_id res chain seq x y z
N MET A 1 56.76 26.40 28.01
CA MET A 1 56.49 27.76 27.56
C MET A 1 55.52 27.65 26.40
N SER A 2 54.30 28.00 26.43
CA SER A 2 53.51 29.16 26.56
C SER A 2 52.03 28.77 26.80
N ASN A 3 51.51 29.36 27.78
CA ASN A 3 50.17 29.31 28.34
C ASN A 3 49.16 30.04 27.42
N LYS A 4 48.05 29.46 26.99
CA LYS A 4 46.91 30.22 26.48
C LYS A 4 45.61 29.83 27.17
N ARG A 5 45.10 30.81 27.87
CA ARG A 5 44.00 30.91 28.81
C ARG A 5 42.62 30.56 28.19
N ASN A 6 41.84 29.81 28.96
CA ASN A 6 40.39 29.70 28.86
C ASN A 6 39.72 31.08 28.95
N ARG A 7 38.79 31.34 28.06
CA ARG A 7 37.76 32.38 28.22
C ARG A 7 36.37 31.68 28.23
N PRO A 8 35.50 32.07 29.16
CA PRO A 8 34.16 31.53 29.24
C PRO A 8 33.25 32.16 28.18
N VAL A 9 32.43 31.32 27.55
CA VAL A 9 31.34 31.76 26.62
C VAL A 9 30.16 32.20 27.48
N LYS A 10 29.76 33.44 27.34
CA LYS A 10 28.57 34.03 27.96
C LYS A 10 27.31 33.54 27.23
N ASN A 11 26.43 32.89 27.98
CA ASN A 11 25.06 32.63 27.57
C ASN A 11 24.27 33.94 27.44
N THR A 12 23.66 34.18 26.31
CA THR A 12 22.63 35.22 26.12
C THR A 12 21.27 34.54 25.89
N PRO A 13 20.21 34.95 26.59
CA PRO A 13 18.90 34.32 26.46
C PRO A 13 18.09 34.92 25.30
N GLY A 14 17.35 34.04 24.61
CA GLY A 14 16.06 34.27 23.99
C GLY A 14 15.84 35.49 23.10
N GLY A 15 15.99 35.31 21.79
CA GLY A 15 15.41 36.19 20.79
C GLY A 15 14.34 35.43 20.01
N ALA A 16 13.06 35.69 20.31
CA ALA A 16 11.95 35.23 19.50
C ALA A 16 11.98 35.93 18.15
N PHE A 17 12.22 35.19 17.08
CA PHE A 17 12.06 35.67 15.73
C PHE A 17 10.57 35.80 15.41
N LEU A 18 10.03 37.03 15.54
CA LEU A 18 8.73 37.43 15.00
C LEU A 18 8.87 37.72 13.52
N PHE A 19 8.34 36.81 12.68
CA PHE A 19 8.17 37.13 11.25
C PHE A 19 6.98 38.09 11.09
N PRO A 20 7.11 39.21 10.38
CA PRO A 20 6.01 40.13 10.11
C PRO A 20 5.02 39.44 9.15
N ARG A 21 3.76 39.28 9.59
CA ARG A 21 2.66 38.89 8.71
C ARG A 21 2.36 40.05 7.75
N LYS A 22 2.59 39.86 6.45
CA LYS A 22 2.07 40.73 5.42
C LYS A 22 0.54 40.62 5.37
N PRO A 23 -0.20 41.75 5.29
CA PRO A 23 -1.65 41.68 5.06
C PRO A 23 -1.92 41.12 3.66
N ALA A 24 -2.84 40.16 3.57
CA ALA A 24 -3.34 39.62 2.32
C ALA A 24 -4.06 40.73 1.55
N SER A 25 -3.49 41.18 0.44
CA SER A 25 -4.19 42.03 -0.53
C SER A 25 -5.25 41.17 -1.21
N ALA A 26 -6.52 41.48 -0.95
CA ALA A 26 -7.66 40.93 -1.64
C ALA A 26 -7.62 41.34 -3.13
N LEU A 27 -7.43 40.35 -4.00
CA LEU A 27 -7.69 40.52 -5.43
C LEU A 27 -9.19 40.55 -5.66
N PRO A 28 -9.76 41.47 -6.43
CA PRO A 28 -11.18 41.51 -6.70
C PRO A 28 -11.56 40.38 -7.66
N PHE A 29 -12.41 39.45 -7.20
CA PHE A 29 -13.08 38.51 -8.10
C PHE A 29 -14.13 39.22 -8.93
N PRO A 30 -14.26 38.95 -10.24
CA PRO A 30 -15.30 39.51 -11.07
C PRO A 30 -16.68 39.05 -10.59
N ARG A 31 -17.56 40.02 -10.25
CA ARG A 31 -18.97 39.75 -10.00
C ARG A 31 -19.66 39.50 -11.34
N GLY A 32 -20.22 38.32 -11.50
CA GLY A 32 -21.17 38.05 -12.57
C GLY A 32 -21.09 36.65 -13.14
N CYS A 33 -21.64 35.68 -12.45
CA CYS A 33 -22.35 34.57 -13.05
C CYS A 33 -23.34 33.98 -12.04
N GLY A 34 -24.55 33.72 -12.56
CA GLY A 34 -25.77 33.52 -11.80
C GLY A 34 -25.70 32.38 -10.77
N MET A 35 -26.65 32.47 -9.83
CA MET A 35 -26.97 31.47 -8.83
C MET A 35 -26.87 30.04 -9.35
N LEU A 36 -25.81 29.33 -8.94
CA LEU A 36 -25.88 27.90 -8.76
C LEU A 36 -26.03 27.69 -7.26
N THR A 37 -27.17 27.15 -6.88
CA THR A 37 -27.51 26.62 -5.57
C THR A 37 -26.31 25.86 -5.02
N GLY A 38 -25.97 26.10 -3.75
CA GLY A 38 -24.77 25.55 -3.08
C GLY A 38 -24.70 24.04 -3.12
N GLU A 39 -24.20 23.48 -4.19
CA GLU A 39 -23.65 22.14 -4.22
C GLU A 39 -22.35 22.20 -3.42
N ARG A 40 -22.41 21.68 -2.19
CA ARG A 40 -21.19 21.24 -1.48
C ARG A 40 -20.41 20.44 -2.51
N MET A 41 -19.16 20.82 -2.78
CA MET A 41 -18.22 19.93 -3.47
C MET A 41 -18.17 18.65 -2.63
N ILE A 42 -18.93 17.66 -3.06
CA ILE A 42 -18.91 16.33 -2.44
C ILE A 42 -17.50 15.81 -2.77
N HIS A 43 -16.66 15.76 -1.74
CA HIS A 43 -15.35 15.11 -1.85
C HIS A 43 -15.67 13.62 -2.06
N MET A 44 -15.68 13.17 -3.31
CA MET A 44 -15.95 11.78 -3.64
C MET A 44 -14.79 10.91 -3.15
N ALA A 45 -15.12 9.86 -2.42
CA ALA A 45 -14.17 8.83 -2.05
C ALA A 45 -13.51 8.23 -3.29
N LYS A 46 -12.37 7.57 -3.12
CA LYS A 46 -11.61 6.95 -4.22
C LYS A 46 -11.18 5.55 -3.87
N LEU A 47 -11.10 4.70 -4.89
CA LEU A 47 -10.44 3.41 -4.85
C LEU A 47 -8.97 3.58 -5.23
N TYR A 48 -8.07 3.27 -4.29
CA TYR A 48 -6.63 3.34 -4.51
C TYR A 48 -6.04 1.95 -4.63
N PHE A 49 -5.25 1.71 -5.67
CA PHE A 49 -4.45 0.50 -5.81
C PHE A 49 -2.97 0.81 -5.66
N LYS A 50 -2.36 0.34 -4.57
CA LYS A 50 -0.94 0.46 -4.26
C LYS A 50 -0.27 -0.90 -4.41
N TYR A 51 0.38 -1.13 -5.54
CA TYR A 51 0.99 -2.40 -5.85
C TYR A 51 2.51 -2.35 -5.81
N GLY A 52 3.15 -3.51 -5.69
CA GLY A 52 4.60 -3.62 -5.79
C GLY A 52 5.05 -5.08 -5.71
N ALA A 53 6.29 -5.36 -6.10
CA ALA A 53 6.86 -6.69 -5.94
C ALA A 53 7.00 -7.07 -4.45
N MET A 54 7.25 -8.33 -4.17
CA MET A 54 7.52 -8.77 -2.80
C MET A 54 8.71 -8.01 -2.21
N GLY A 55 8.64 -7.70 -0.91
CA GLY A 55 9.67 -6.88 -0.26
C GLY A 55 9.59 -5.37 -0.52
N SER A 56 8.51 -4.87 -1.15
CA SER A 56 8.28 -3.42 -1.36
C SER A 56 7.60 -2.72 -0.19
N SER A 57 7.51 -3.35 0.97
CA SER A 57 6.92 -2.77 2.21
C SER A 57 5.43 -2.44 2.13
N LYS A 58 4.63 -3.13 1.28
CA LYS A 58 3.19 -2.91 1.14
C LYS A 58 2.43 -3.01 2.46
N SER A 59 2.54 -4.15 3.16
CA SER A 59 1.86 -4.37 4.45
C SER A 59 2.32 -3.36 5.51
N ALA A 60 3.60 -2.95 5.51
CA ALA A 60 4.07 -1.89 6.41
C ALA A 60 3.37 -0.55 6.09
N GLN A 61 3.25 -0.17 4.82
CA GLN A 61 2.55 1.04 4.42
C GLN A 61 1.05 0.96 4.72
N ALA A 62 0.41 -0.19 4.54
CA ALA A 62 -0.98 -0.40 4.93
C ALA A 62 -1.17 -0.15 6.43
N LEU A 63 -0.32 -0.74 7.29
CA LEU A 63 -0.39 -0.57 8.74
C LEU A 63 -0.05 0.84 9.22
N ILE A 64 0.92 1.51 8.60
CA ILE A 64 1.24 2.93 8.87
C ILE A 64 0.06 3.81 8.46
N THR A 65 -0.55 3.54 7.31
CA THR A 65 -1.73 4.29 6.85
C THR A 65 -2.90 4.11 7.81
N LYS A 66 -3.16 2.87 8.26
CA LYS A 66 -4.16 2.59 9.30
C LYS A 66 -3.90 3.41 10.55
N PHE A 67 -2.69 3.35 11.09
CA PHE A 67 -2.30 4.11 12.28
C PHE A 67 -2.57 5.62 12.12
N ASN A 68 -2.20 6.20 10.97
CA ASN A 68 -2.41 7.62 10.71
C ASN A 68 -3.90 8.02 10.69
N TYR A 69 -4.80 7.18 10.19
CA TYR A 69 -6.24 7.43 10.24
C TYR A 69 -6.77 7.33 11.66
N GLU A 70 -6.34 6.33 12.43
CA GLU A 70 -6.77 6.13 13.82
C GLU A 70 -6.29 7.24 14.75
N GLU A 71 -5.09 7.78 14.56
CA GLU A 71 -4.59 8.97 15.28
C GLU A 71 -5.47 10.21 15.08
N LEU A 72 -6.19 10.27 13.95
CA LEU A 72 -7.17 11.32 13.66
C LEU A 72 -8.57 10.98 14.16
N GLY A 73 -8.76 9.88 14.91
CA GLY A 73 -10.03 9.42 15.43
C GLY A 73 -10.94 8.75 14.41
N MET A 74 -10.41 8.39 13.23
CA MET A 74 -11.16 7.69 12.17
C MET A 74 -11.19 6.19 12.40
N ARG A 75 -12.30 5.54 12.09
CA ARG A 75 -12.45 4.09 12.16
C ARG A 75 -11.98 3.44 10.87
N VAL A 76 -11.06 2.50 10.99
CA VAL A 76 -10.48 1.75 9.86
C VAL A 76 -10.97 0.32 9.86
N TRP A 77 -11.59 -0.12 8.76
CA TRP A 77 -11.83 -1.53 8.51
C TRP A 77 -10.61 -2.11 7.78
N LEU A 78 -9.82 -2.90 8.52
CA LEU A 78 -8.64 -3.57 8.00
C LEU A 78 -8.98 -4.99 7.60
N ILE A 79 -8.84 -5.32 6.32
CA ILE A 79 -9.23 -6.62 5.75
C ILE A 79 -8.08 -7.28 5.00
N LYS A 80 -8.16 -8.59 4.90
CA LYS A 80 -7.31 -9.42 4.02
C LYS A 80 -8.10 -10.64 3.52
N PRO A 81 -7.74 -11.21 2.35
CA PRO A 81 -8.33 -12.47 1.91
C PRO A 81 -8.01 -13.61 2.86
N SER A 82 -8.99 -14.45 3.19
CA SER A 82 -8.83 -15.58 4.12
C SER A 82 -7.88 -16.67 3.61
N VAL A 83 -7.64 -16.71 2.30
CA VAL A 83 -6.66 -17.64 1.68
C VAL A 83 -5.22 -17.34 2.10
N ASP A 84 -4.93 -16.09 2.53
CA ASP A 84 -3.60 -15.75 3.05
C ASP A 84 -3.49 -16.11 4.53
N THR A 85 -2.88 -17.25 4.81
CA THR A 85 -2.67 -17.77 6.18
C THR A 85 -1.24 -17.66 6.67
N ARG A 86 -0.32 -17.00 5.92
CA ARG A 86 1.14 -16.97 6.18
C ARG A 86 1.51 -16.43 7.56
N ASP A 87 0.83 -15.40 8.03
CA ASP A 87 1.08 -14.76 9.33
C ASP A 87 -0.03 -15.04 10.36
N GLY A 88 -0.91 -16.03 10.08
CA GLY A 88 -2.13 -16.33 10.83
C GLY A 88 -3.38 -15.89 10.10
N LYS A 89 -4.53 -16.49 10.47
CA LYS A 89 -5.79 -16.24 9.73
C LYS A 89 -6.24 -14.79 9.74
N SER A 90 -6.10 -14.10 10.87
CA SER A 90 -6.63 -12.75 11.09
C SER A 90 -5.53 -11.75 11.47
N VAL A 91 -4.32 -11.91 10.98
CA VAL A 91 -3.20 -11.01 11.27
C VAL A 91 -2.54 -10.55 9.98
N ILE A 92 -2.31 -9.26 9.86
CA ILE A 92 -1.40 -8.67 8.88
C ILE A 92 -0.09 -8.38 9.60
N ARG A 93 1.02 -8.88 9.04
CA ARG A 93 2.37 -8.67 9.57
C ARG A 93 3.30 -8.12 8.50
N SER A 94 4.02 -7.07 8.84
CA SER A 94 5.09 -6.55 8.00
C SER A 94 6.44 -7.15 8.36
N ARG A 95 7.38 -7.17 7.41
CA ARG A 95 8.76 -7.63 7.65
C ARG A 95 9.54 -6.77 8.63
N ILE A 96 9.10 -5.54 8.89
CA ILE A 96 9.71 -4.62 9.86
C ILE A 96 9.12 -4.76 11.26
N GLY A 97 8.31 -5.79 11.51
CA GLY A 97 7.78 -6.12 12.82
C GLY A 97 6.40 -5.52 13.14
N LEU A 98 5.86 -4.61 12.33
CA LEU A 98 4.49 -4.11 12.53
C LEU A 98 3.50 -5.24 12.30
N HIS A 99 2.48 -5.33 13.15
CA HIS A 99 1.40 -6.29 13.01
C HIS A 99 0.10 -5.74 13.60
N GLN A 100 -1.03 -6.17 13.03
CA GLN A 100 -2.38 -5.79 13.47
C GLN A 100 -3.38 -6.91 13.19
N GLN A 101 -4.44 -6.95 13.99
CA GLN A 101 -5.61 -7.78 13.69
C GLN A 101 -6.33 -7.22 12.47
N ALA A 102 -6.79 -8.11 11.61
CA ALA A 102 -7.54 -7.80 10.40
C ALA A 102 -8.64 -8.84 10.21
N ASP A 103 -9.73 -8.45 9.57
CA ASP A 103 -10.78 -9.39 9.23
C ASP A 103 -10.36 -10.22 8.01
N ALA A 104 -10.40 -11.54 8.17
CA ALA A 104 -10.13 -12.49 7.11
C ALA A 104 -11.40 -12.71 6.29
N VAL A 105 -11.42 -12.25 5.06
CA VAL A 105 -12.57 -12.30 4.16
C VAL A 105 -12.49 -13.56 3.28
N PRO A 106 -13.44 -14.50 3.40
CA PRO A 106 -13.49 -15.66 2.51
C PRO A 106 -13.97 -15.27 1.10
N PRO A 107 -13.62 -16.07 0.07
CA PRO A 107 -13.95 -15.73 -1.33
C PRO A 107 -15.45 -15.57 -1.62
N GLU A 108 -16.29 -16.28 -0.86
CA GLU A 108 -17.75 -16.24 -0.98
C GLU A 108 -18.42 -15.09 -0.22
N ALA A 109 -17.68 -14.31 0.57
CA ALA A 109 -18.23 -13.24 1.37
C ALA A 109 -18.66 -12.04 0.53
N ASP A 110 -19.81 -11.48 0.86
CA ASP A 110 -20.29 -10.20 0.34
C ASP A 110 -19.75 -9.05 1.21
N LEU A 111 -18.80 -8.31 0.66
CA LEU A 111 -18.15 -7.17 1.34
C LEU A 111 -19.11 -6.00 1.56
N CYS A 112 -20.08 -5.78 0.66
CA CYS A 112 -21.09 -4.75 0.84
C CYS A 112 -22.02 -5.07 2.03
N ALA A 113 -22.47 -6.32 2.13
CA ALA A 113 -23.30 -6.77 3.24
C ALA A 113 -22.53 -6.70 4.57
N LEU A 114 -21.27 -7.14 4.60
CA LEU A 114 -20.41 -7.05 5.79
C LEU A 114 -20.22 -5.60 6.24
N TYR A 115 -19.86 -4.70 5.33
CA TYR A 115 -19.63 -3.29 5.62
C TYR A 115 -20.89 -2.61 6.17
N ARG A 116 -22.05 -2.83 5.52
CA ARG A 116 -23.32 -2.22 5.92
C ARG A 116 -23.90 -2.80 7.20
N GLY A 117 -23.45 -3.98 7.62
CA GLY A 117 -23.83 -4.64 8.88
C GLY A 117 -22.98 -4.25 10.09
N MET A 118 -21.87 -3.52 9.90
CA MET A 118 -21.00 -3.10 11.00
C MET A 118 -21.23 -1.65 11.41
N GLU A 119 -20.61 -1.23 12.51
CA GLU A 119 -20.56 0.18 12.88
C GLU A 119 -19.87 1.00 11.77
N LYS A 120 -20.31 2.27 11.62
CA LYS A 120 -19.79 3.16 10.60
C LYS A 120 -18.25 3.16 10.59
N THR A 121 -17.69 2.89 9.43
CA THR A 121 -16.26 2.89 9.13
C THR A 121 -15.93 4.06 8.21
N ASP A 122 -14.83 4.75 8.45
CA ASP A 122 -14.45 5.95 7.70
C ASP A 122 -13.50 5.62 6.55
N VAL A 123 -12.79 4.48 6.59
CA VAL A 123 -11.86 4.03 5.54
C VAL A 123 -11.70 2.52 5.57
N ILE A 124 -11.57 1.91 4.39
CA ILE A 124 -11.26 0.49 4.23
C ILE A 124 -9.80 0.35 3.77
N ILE A 125 -9.03 -0.50 4.44
CA ILE A 125 -7.67 -0.85 4.04
C ILE A 125 -7.62 -2.36 3.81
N ALA A 126 -7.30 -2.76 2.58
CA ALA A 126 -7.22 -4.14 2.15
C ALA A 126 -5.76 -4.51 1.82
N ASP A 127 -5.19 -5.48 2.55
CA ASP A 127 -3.86 -6.02 2.22
C ASP A 127 -3.97 -7.34 1.46
N GLU A 128 -2.93 -7.72 0.73
CA GLU A 128 -2.85 -8.90 -0.15
C GLU A 128 -4.03 -8.99 -1.14
N CYS A 129 -4.49 -7.81 -1.61
CA CYS A 129 -5.71 -7.68 -2.40
C CYS A 129 -5.71 -8.44 -3.74
N GLN A 130 -4.55 -8.92 -4.22
CA GLN A 130 -4.48 -9.78 -5.39
C GLN A 130 -5.24 -11.09 -5.24
N PHE A 131 -5.50 -11.52 -4.01
CA PHE A 131 -6.23 -12.74 -3.70
C PHE A 131 -7.74 -12.55 -3.51
N PHE A 132 -8.25 -11.33 -3.57
CA PHE A 132 -9.69 -11.09 -3.68
C PHE A 132 -10.18 -11.52 -5.05
N THR A 133 -11.45 -11.95 -5.11
CA THR A 133 -12.09 -12.24 -6.39
C THR A 133 -12.39 -10.94 -7.14
N PRO A 134 -12.55 -10.97 -8.49
CA PRO A 134 -12.99 -9.79 -9.23
C PRO A 134 -14.31 -9.20 -8.71
N GLU A 135 -15.24 -10.05 -8.30
CA GLU A 135 -16.53 -9.66 -7.73
C GLU A 135 -16.35 -8.91 -6.41
N GLN A 136 -15.43 -9.35 -5.54
CA GLN A 136 -15.10 -8.64 -4.29
C GLN A 136 -14.44 -7.28 -4.57
N ILE A 137 -13.64 -7.16 -5.62
CA ILE A 137 -13.10 -5.86 -6.05
C ILE A 137 -14.22 -4.93 -6.55
N ASP A 138 -15.20 -5.47 -7.29
CA ASP A 138 -16.39 -4.71 -7.72
C ASP A 138 -17.24 -4.26 -6.52
N GLN A 139 -17.37 -5.08 -5.50
CA GLN A 139 -18.02 -4.71 -4.23
C GLN A 139 -17.26 -3.57 -3.51
N LEU A 140 -15.93 -3.63 -3.46
CA LEU A 140 -15.12 -2.51 -2.91
C LEU A 140 -15.31 -1.23 -3.74
N ARG A 141 -15.44 -1.33 -5.07
CA ARG A 141 -15.77 -0.19 -5.93
C ARG A 141 -17.15 0.37 -5.62
N THR A 142 -18.15 -0.51 -5.43
CA THR A 142 -19.51 -0.12 -5.04
C THR A 142 -19.54 0.65 -3.72
N LEU A 143 -18.77 0.21 -2.71
CA LEU A 143 -18.67 0.93 -1.42
C LEU A 143 -18.07 2.34 -1.59
N VAL A 144 -17.13 2.52 -2.52
CA VAL A 144 -16.59 3.84 -2.84
C VAL A 144 -17.66 4.72 -3.47
N ASP A 145 -18.41 4.19 -4.44
CA ASP A 145 -19.36 4.96 -5.24
C ASP A 145 -20.66 5.28 -4.49
N GLU A 146 -21.20 4.30 -3.75
CA GLU A 146 -22.52 4.42 -3.10
C GLU A 146 -22.41 4.85 -1.63
N ASP A 147 -21.47 4.29 -0.88
CA ASP A 147 -21.32 4.56 0.56
C ASP A 147 -20.29 5.69 0.82
N ASN A 148 -19.64 6.20 -0.23
CA ASN A 148 -18.65 7.28 -0.19
C ASN A 148 -17.52 7.03 0.81
N VAL A 149 -17.04 5.78 0.89
CA VAL A 149 -15.93 5.36 1.76
C VAL A 149 -14.65 5.14 0.95
N PRO A 150 -13.52 5.78 1.29
CA PRO A 150 -12.27 5.55 0.59
C PRO A 150 -11.75 4.13 0.86
N VAL A 151 -11.27 3.47 -0.20
CA VAL A 151 -10.72 2.13 -0.14
C VAL A 151 -9.27 2.13 -0.62
N LEU A 152 -8.35 1.64 0.21
CA LEU A 152 -6.93 1.52 -0.11
C LEU A 152 -6.54 0.04 -0.22
N CYS A 153 -6.31 -0.43 -1.44
CA CYS A 153 -5.89 -1.79 -1.75
C CYS A 153 -4.38 -1.89 -1.89
N PHE A 154 -3.76 -2.79 -1.12
CA PHE A 154 -2.33 -3.10 -1.19
C PHE A 154 -2.15 -4.53 -1.70
N GLY A 155 -1.28 -4.74 -2.70
CA GLY A 155 -1.11 -6.08 -3.24
C GLY A 155 0.01 -6.27 -4.24
N LEU A 156 0.14 -7.49 -4.73
CA LEU A 156 1.04 -7.84 -5.82
C LEU A 156 0.37 -7.51 -7.15
N ARG A 157 1.17 -7.17 -8.16
CA ARG A 157 0.69 -7.04 -9.52
C ARG A 157 0.51 -8.39 -10.19
N THR A 158 1.59 -9.18 -10.20
CA THR A 158 1.71 -10.43 -10.95
C THR A 158 2.21 -11.56 -10.08
N ASP A 159 1.93 -12.77 -10.50
CA ASP A 159 2.50 -14.00 -9.97
C ASP A 159 3.98 -14.19 -10.37
N PHE A 160 4.53 -15.37 -10.09
CA PHE A 160 5.92 -15.72 -10.38
C PHE A 160 6.20 -15.96 -11.88
N LEU A 161 5.16 -16.19 -12.68
CA LEU A 161 5.21 -16.33 -14.14
C LEU A 161 4.97 -15.01 -14.87
N THR A 162 4.80 -13.92 -14.13
CA THR A 162 4.51 -12.58 -14.62
C THR A 162 3.09 -12.37 -15.16
N HIS A 163 2.14 -13.27 -14.85
CA HIS A 163 0.74 -13.11 -15.16
C HIS A 163 0.03 -12.32 -14.05
N LEU A 164 -0.94 -11.50 -14.42
CA LEU A 164 -1.75 -10.77 -13.44
C LEU A 164 -2.55 -11.76 -12.57
N PHE A 165 -2.69 -11.44 -11.30
CA PHE A 165 -3.69 -12.06 -10.46
C PHE A 165 -5.08 -11.53 -10.83
N PRO A 166 -6.16 -12.33 -10.72
CA PRO A 166 -7.52 -11.87 -11.06
C PRO A 166 -7.95 -10.61 -10.32
N GLY A 167 -7.75 -10.55 -9.00
CA GLY A 167 -8.06 -9.36 -8.21
C GLY A 167 -7.23 -8.13 -8.61
N SER A 168 -5.94 -8.33 -8.93
CA SER A 168 -5.09 -7.24 -9.41
C SER A 168 -5.48 -6.76 -10.79
N ALA A 169 -5.87 -7.66 -11.71
CA ALA A 169 -6.38 -7.29 -13.03
C ALA A 169 -7.60 -6.39 -12.88
N ARG A 170 -8.56 -6.80 -12.05
CA ARG A 170 -9.77 -6.00 -11.81
C ARG A 170 -9.47 -4.66 -11.16
N LEU A 171 -8.53 -4.58 -10.20
CA LEU A 171 -8.08 -3.32 -9.60
C LEU A 171 -7.44 -2.37 -10.63
N PHE A 172 -6.66 -2.88 -11.59
CA PHE A 172 -6.13 -2.05 -12.68
C PHE A 172 -7.23 -1.45 -13.57
N GLU A 173 -8.37 -2.11 -13.70
CA GLU A 173 -9.50 -1.65 -14.51
C GLU A 173 -10.34 -0.58 -13.81
N VAL A 174 -10.55 -0.70 -12.48
CA VAL A 174 -11.55 0.09 -11.74
C VAL A 174 -11.01 1.08 -10.72
N ALA A 175 -9.70 1.07 -10.42
CA ALA A 175 -9.15 1.98 -9.42
C ALA A 175 -8.99 3.41 -9.95
N ASP A 176 -9.39 4.41 -9.14
CA ASP A 176 -9.21 5.83 -9.46
C ASP A 176 -7.74 6.28 -9.39
N SER A 177 -6.94 5.61 -8.58
CA SER A 177 -5.52 5.94 -8.40
C SER A 177 -4.68 4.69 -8.27
N ILE A 178 -3.68 4.58 -9.14
CA ILE A 178 -2.79 3.43 -9.19
C ILE A 178 -1.36 3.89 -8.92
N THR A 179 -0.72 3.32 -7.90
CA THR A 179 0.63 3.70 -7.46
C THR A 179 1.52 2.49 -7.30
N GLU A 180 2.72 2.53 -7.88
CA GLU A 180 3.73 1.49 -7.69
C GLU A 180 4.60 1.78 -6.48
N ILE A 181 4.64 0.85 -5.52
CA ILE A 181 5.60 0.85 -4.42
C ILE A 181 6.85 0.12 -4.91
N LYS A 182 7.89 0.88 -5.20
CA LYS A 182 9.10 0.38 -5.85
C LYS A 182 9.97 -0.41 -4.87
N THR A 183 10.63 -1.46 -5.39
CA THR A 183 11.73 -2.16 -4.72
C THR A 183 12.84 -2.46 -5.73
N VAL A 184 13.99 -2.91 -5.24
CA VAL A 184 15.19 -3.09 -6.06
C VAL A 184 15.53 -4.57 -6.21
N CYS A 185 16.04 -4.92 -7.39
CA CYS A 185 16.69 -6.19 -7.69
C CYS A 185 18.12 -6.17 -7.19
N ALA A 186 18.72 -7.33 -6.91
CA ALA A 186 20.13 -7.45 -6.52
C ALA A 186 21.11 -6.78 -7.49
N CYS A 187 20.72 -6.57 -8.76
CA CYS A 187 21.54 -5.84 -9.75
C CYS A 187 21.38 -4.31 -9.70
N GLY A 188 20.63 -3.77 -8.74
CA GLY A 188 20.35 -2.34 -8.61
C GLY A 188 19.18 -1.82 -9.45
N ALA A 189 18.66 -2.58 -10.42
CA ALA A 189 17.52 -2.17 -11.23
C ALA A 189 16.18 -2.34 -10.45
N LYS A 190 15.13 -1.64 -10.90
CA LYS A 190 13.78 -1.80 -10.34
C LYS A 190 13.32 -3.26 -10.46
N ALA A 191 12.91 -3.86 -9.34
CA ALA A 191 12.33 -5.20 -9.31
C ALA A 191 10.82 -5.14 -9.62
N ILE A 192 10.37 -6.00 -10.54
CA ILE A 192 8.97 -6.09 -10.98
C ILE A 192 8.44 -7.51 -11.05
N VAL A 193 9.30 -8.50 -10.86
CA VAL A 193 8.98 -9.94 -10.90
C VAL A 193 9.13 -10.52 -9.50
N ASN A 194 8.17 -11.35 -9.10
CA ASN A 194 8.20 -12.14 -7.87
C ASN A 194 8.71 -13.56 -8.21
N ALA A 195 10.02 -13.71 -8.45
CA ALA A 195 10.59 -15.00 -8.83
C ALA A 195 10.42 -16.02 -7.70
N ARG A 196 9.70 -17.13 -7.97
CA ARG A 196 9.64 -18.28 -7.07
C ARG A 196 10.93 -19.08 -7.21
N ILE A 197 11.49 -19.52 -6.10
CA ILE A 197 12.71 -20.34 -6.08
C ILE A 197 12.45 -21.69 -5.40
N ASP A 198 13.11 -22.73 -5.92
CA ASP A 198 13.14 -24.06 -5.30
C ASP A 198 14.13 -24.13 -4.14
N GLY A 199 14.20 -25.31 -3.48
CA GLY A 199 15.12 -25.57 -2.37
C GLY A 199 16.62 -25.50 -2.76
N GLN A 200 16.94 -25.49 -4.05
CA GLN A 200 18.31 -25.31 -4.59
C GLN A 200 18.55 -23.84 -5.03
N GLY A 201 17.56 -22.95 -4.86
CA GLY A 201 17.64 -21.56 -5.26
C GLY A 201 17.46 -21.33 -6.77
N ARG A 202 16.93 -22.28 -7.53
CA ARG A 202 16.65 -22.12 -8.96
C ARG A 202 15.26 -21.52 -9.16
N VAL A 203 15.11 -20.71 -10.20
CA VAL A 203 13.81 -20.10 -10.55
C VAL A 203 12.85 -21.16 -11.06
N VAL A 204 11.68 -21.23 -10.42
CA VAL A 204 10.58 -22.11 -10.79
C VAL A 204 9.80 -21.48 -11.95
N THR A 205 9.54 -22.27 -13.00
CA THR A 205 8.90 -21.81 -14.24
C THR A 205 7.56 -22.49 -14.53
N ALA A 206 7.09 -23.36 -13.64
CA ALA A 206 5.81 -24.07 -13.74
C ALA A 206 5.20 -24.30 -12.34
N GLY A 207 3.90 -24.49 -12.29
CA GLY A 207 3.17 -24.76 -11.04
C GLY A 207 1.98 -23.82 -10.86
N GLU A 208 1.26 -24.04 -9.76
CA GLU A 208 0.06 -23.25 -9.42
C GLU A 208 0.41 -21.79 -9.15
N GLN A 209 -0.52 -20.90 -9.53
CA GLN A 209 -0.37 -19.46 -9.36
C GLN A 209 -0.20 -19.08 -7.88
N VAL A 210 -1.01 -19.66 -7.02
CA VAL A 210 -0.97 -19.42 -5.58
C VAL A 210 -0.16 -20.52 -4.88
N PHE A 211 0.94 -20.13 -4.26
CA PHE A 211 1.72 -20.98 -3.38
C PHE A 211 1.99 -20.22 -2.09
N LEU A 212 1.36 -20.63 -1.01
CA LEU A 212 1.49 -20.02 0.32
C LEU A 212 2.81 -20.43 1.03
N GLY A 213 3.86 -20.61 0.26
CA GLY A 213 5.21 -20.79 0.79
C GLY A 213 5.67 -19.54 1.54
N GLY A 214 6.50 -19.75 2.57
CA GLY A 214 7.05 -18.65 3.35
C GLY A 214 7.76 -17.59 2.47
N ASN A 215 8.05 -16.47 3.07
CA ASN A 215 8.78 -15.37 2.41
C ASN A 215 10.09 -15.82 1.74
N ASP A 216 10.59 -17.00 2.12
CA ASP A 216 11.85 -17.58 1.61
C ASP A 216 11.72 -18.26 0.25
N ALA A 217 10.49 -18.51 -0.20
CA ALA A 217 10.23 -19.09 -1.52
C ALA A 217 10.25 -18.09 -2.68
N TYR A 218 10.42 -16.79 -2.40
CA TYR A 218 10.33 -15.76 -3.44
C TYR A 218 11.44 -14.71 -3.34
N ILE A 219 11.92 -14.25 -4.50
CA ILE A 219 12.89 -13.15 -4.64
C ILE A 219 12.35 -12.10 -5.60
N ALA A 220 12.41 -10.82 -5.20
CA ALA A 220 12.08 -9.71 -6.07
C ALA A 220 13.20 -9.49 -7.09
N MET A 221 12.88 -9.56 -8.38
CA MET A 221 13.85 -9.44 -9.46
C MET A 221 13.41 -8.45 -10.54
N CYS A 222 14.34 -7.83 -11.23
CA CYS A 222 14.03 -7.18 -12.51
C CYS A 222 13.82 -8.25 -13.59
N HIS A 223 13.04 -7.93 -14.60
CA HIS A 223 12.68 -8.87 -15.68
C HIS A 223 13.92 -9.43 -16.39
N ARG A 224 14.97 -8.62 -16.60
CA ARG A 224 16.23 -9.06 -17.23
C ARG A 224 16.93 -10.14 -16.41
N CYS A 225 17.09 -9.94 -15.11
CA CYS A 225 17.73 -10.92 -14.22
C CYS A 225 16.90 -12.21 -14.12
N TRP A 226 15.57 -12.09 -14.04
CA TRP A 226 14.65 -13.22 -14.03
C TRP A 226 14.79 -14.05 -15.33
N LYS A 227 14.67 -13.44 -16.52
CA LYS A 227 14.88 -14.13 -17.81
C LYS A 227 16.24 -14.80 -17.90
N LYS A 228 17.31 -14.15 -17.42
CA LYS A 228 18.65 -14.73 -17.41
C LYS A 228 18.72 -15.95 -16.50
N ALA A 229 18.17 -15.89 -15.29
CA ALA A 229 18.16 -17.00 -14.35
C ALA A 229 17.36 -18.20 -14.89
N VAL A 230 16.21 -17.97 -15.51
CA VAL A 230 15.41 -19.02 -16.17
C VAL A 230 16.18 -19.69 -17.31
N ARG A 231 16.77 -18.90 -18.22
CA ARG A 231 17.47 -19.43 -19.40
C ARG A 231 18.75 -20.23 -19.04
N GLU A 232 19.48 -19.75 -18.04
CA GLU A 232 20.77 -20.30 -17.67
C GLU A 232 20.66 -21.30 -16.50
N HIS A 233 19.45 -21.61 -16.03
CA HIS A 233 19.20 -22.45 -14.85
C HIS A 233 20.05 -22.06 -13.62
N LYS A 234 20.31 -20.75 -13.49
CA LYS A 234 21.17 -20.25 -12.42
C LYS A 234 20.49 -20.26 -11.08
N THR A 235 21.27 -20.68 -10.08
CA THR A 235 20.92 -20.47 -8.67
C THR A 235 20.94 -18.98 -8.35
N VAL A 236 19.84 -18.48 -7.75
CA VAL A 236 19.71 -17.11 -7.28
C VAL A 236 19.77 -17.11 -5.76
N ARG A 237 20.59 -16.23 -5.20
CA ARG A 237 20.68 -16.05 -3.74
C ARG A 237 20.06 -14.69 -3.38
N ARG A 238 19.48 -14.64 -2.20
CA ARG A 238 19.11 -13.34 -1.60
C ARG A 238 20.39 -12.55 -1.31
N PRO A 239 20.36 -11.23 -1.48
CA PRO A 239 21.43 -10.37 -1.02
C PRO A 239 21.56 -10.39 0.50
#